data_fa192ab169b49c82b2630b25a94777ed
#
_entry.id   fa192ab169b49c82b2630b25a94777ed
#
_cell.length_a   1.000
_cell.length_b   1.000
_cell.length_c   1.000
_cell.angle_alpha   90.00
_cell.angle_beta   90.00
_cell.angle_gamma   90.00
#
_symmetry.space_group_name_H-M   'P 1'
#
loop_
_entity.id
_entity.type
_entity.pdbx_description
1 polymer ?
#
loop_
_entity_poly.entity_id
_entity_poly.type
_entity_poly.pdbx_seq_one_letter_code
_entity_poly.pdbx_strand_id
1 'polypeptide(L)'
;VSKAYRGGRQALQKVDFHLRKKEMIFLSGHSGAGKSTLLKLICAMERPSDGKIHFNGHDITQIANKDIPFLRRNIGIVFQDHRLLMDRSVFENVALPMRIESASENDIRHRVSAALDKLGLLDKAKCLPSQLSGGEQQRVGIARAVVNRPALVLADEPTGNLDPELSNRTMQIFEEFNRAGVSIIIATHDINLINSRPQHRRFELNQGFMSEVEGYGQ
;
A
#
# COMPACT_ATOMS: atom_id res chain seq x y z
N VAL A 1 -18.01 -5.72 -5.61
CA VAL A 1 -18.11 -4.25 -5.79
C VAL A 1 -17.96 -3.86 -7.24
N SER A 2 -18.62 -2.77 -7.64
CA SER A 2 -18.48 -2.14 -8.96
C SER A 2 -18.14 -0.66 -8.81
N LYS A 3 -17.40 -0.11 -9.78
CA LYS A 3 -17.08 1.32 -9.83
C LYS A 3 -17.18 1.85 -11.25
N ALA A 4 -18.08 2.79 -11.45
CA ALA A 4 -18.20 3.59 -12.66
C ALA A 4 -17.79 5.03 -12.37
N TYR A 5 -17.06 5.66 -13.29
CA TYR A 5 -16.74 7.09 -13.26
C TYR A 5 -17.71 7.89 -14.14
N ARG A 6 -17.77 9.19 -13.91
CA ARG A 6 -18.50 10.12 -14.78
C ARG A 6 -18.00 9.95 -16.22
N GLY A 7 -18.92 9.84 -17.19
CA GLY A 7 -18.60 9.52 -18.59
C GLY A 7 -18.73 8.03 -18.95
N GLY A 8 -19.28 7.18 -18.05
CA GLY A 8 -19.64 5.79 -18.35
C GLY A 8 -18.49 4.78 -18.28
N ARG A 9 -17.25 5.21 -17.99
CA ARG A 9 -16.12 4.28 -17.85
C ARG A 9 -16.30 3.40 -16.62
N GLN A 10 -16.48 2.10 -16.84
CA GLN A 10 -16.49 1.10 -15.77
C GLN A 10 -15.07 0.70 -15.41
N ALA A 11 -14.64 1.09 -14.22
CA ALA A 11 -13.29 0.77 -13.73
C ALA A 11 -13.23 -0.56 -13.00
N LEU A 12 -14.34 -0.97 -12.35
CA LEU A 12 -14.48 -2.26 -11.68
C LEU A 12 -15.89 -2.82 -11.92
N GLN A 13 -16.00 -4.12 -12.16
CA GLN A 13 -17.24 -4.80 -12.51
C GLN A 13 -17.40 -6.06 -11.65
N LYS A 14 -18.32 -6.01 -10.67
CA LYS A 14 -18.68 -7.13 -9.78
C LYS A 14 -17.45 -7.80 -9.12
N VAL A 15 -16.42 -7.02 -8.82
CA VAL A 15 -15.22 -7.51 -8.15
C VAL A 15 -15.60 -8.09 -6.80
N ASP A 16 -15.19 -9.33 -6.54
CA ASP A 16 -15.36 -10.03 -5.27
C ASP A 16 -14.06 -10.71 -4.88
N PHE A 17 -13.53 -10.43 -3.69
CA PHE A 17 -12.37 -11.11 -3.15
C PHE A 17 -12.32 -10.96 -1.63
N HIS A 18 -11.58 -11.84 -0.99
CA HIS A 18 -11.35 -11.82 0.45
C HIS A 18 -9.85 -11.85 0.75
N LEU A 19 -9.37 -10.85 1.49
CA LEU A 19 -8.04 -10.84 2.09
C LEU A 19 -8.11 -11.35 3.52
N ARG A 20 -7.37 -12.41 3.82
CA ARG A 20 -7.28 -12.96 5.18
C ARG A 20 -6.37 -12.09 6.06
N LYS A 21 -6.55 -12.15 7.37
CA LYS A 21 -5.62 -11.49 8.29
C LYS A 21 -4.19 -12.03 8.10
N LYS A 22 -3.22 -11.14 8.10
CA LYS A 22 -1.79 -11.45 7.94
C LYS A 22 -1.45 -12.07 6.58
N GLU A 23 -2.32 -11.94 5.62
CA GLU A 23 -2.07 -12.41 4.26
C GLU A 23 -1.40 -11.32 3.43
N MET A 24 -0.49 -11.73 2.55
CA MET A 24 0.06 -10.90 1.50
C MET A 24 -0.42 -11.44 0.15
N ILE A 25 -0.95 -10.56 -0.69
CA ILE A 25 -1.43 -10.91 -2.03
C ILE A 25 -0.87 -9.98 -3.09
N PHE A 26 -0.80 -10.47 -4.30
CA PHE A 26 -0.54 -9.67 -5.49
C PHE A 26 -1.84 -9.36 -6.23
N LEU A 27 -1.98 -8.11 -6.64
CA LEU A 27 -3.02 -7.62 -7.52
C LEU A 27 -2.37 -7.26 -8.86
N SER A 28 -2.47 -8.15 -9.84
CA SER A 28 -1.89 -7.98 -11.18
C SER A 28 -2.89 -7.40 -12.17
N GLY A 29 -2.40 -7.01 -13.33
CA GLY A 29 -3.20 -6.51 -14.46
C GLY A 29 -2.49 -5.36 -15.18
N HIS A 30 -2.87 -5.14 -16.45
CA HIS A 30 -2.30 -4.06 -17.27
C HIS A 30 -2.61 -2.66 -16.71
N SER A 31 -1.93 -1.63 -17.24
CA SER A 31 -2.24 -0.24 -16.88
C SER A 31 -3.71 0.07 -17.23
N GLY A 32 -4.41 0.71 -16.31
CA GLY A 32 -5.84 1.01 -16.48
C GLY A 32 -6.81 -0.13 -16.18
N ALA A 33 -6.36 -1.32 -15.78
CA ALA A 33 -7.21 -2.46 -15.46
C ALA A 33 -8.13 -2.26 -14.24
N GLY A 34 -7.85 -1.26 -13.39
CA GLY A 34 -8.65 -0.96 -12.20
C GLY A 34 -7.93 -1.13 -10.86
N LYS A 35 -6.63 -1.55 -10.87
CA LYS A 35 -5.85 -1.79 -9.64
C LYS A 35 -5.88 -0.61 -8.67
N SER A 36 -5.42 0.56 -9.10
CA SER A 36 -5.41 1.78 -8.25
C SER A 36 -6.82 2.22 -7.84
N THR A 37 -7.85 1.96 -8.67
CA THR A 37 -9.25 2.21 -8.29
C THR A 37 -9.67 1.33 -7.13
N LEU A 38 -9.34 0.04 -7.16
CA LEU A 38 -9.64 -0.88 -6.06
C LEU A 38 -8.94 -0.44 -4.77
N LEU A 39 -7.65 -0.09 -4.82
CA LEU A 39 -6.93 0.42 -3.66
C LEU A 39 -7.58 1.69 -3.09
N LYS A 40 -8.03 2.63 -3.95
CA LYS A 40 -8.74 3.84 -3.53
C LYS A 40 -10.08 3.55 -2.85
N LEU A 41 -10.81 2.54 -3.29
CA LEU A 41 -12.04 2.11 -2.64
C LEU A 41 -11.79 1.55 -1.24
N ILE A 42 -10.75 0.70 -1.08
CA ILE A 42 -10.40 0.07 0.21
C ILE A 42 -10.02 1.13 1.26
N CYS A 43 -9.32 2.20 0.88
CA CYS A 43 -8.95 3.29 1.80
C CYS A 43 -9.96 4.45 1.83
N ALA A 44 -11.17 4.25 1.29
CA ALA A 44 -12.23 5.24 1.20
C ALA A 44 -11.79 6.61 0.61
N MET A 45 -10.85 6.60 -0.35
CA MET A 45 -10.57 7.77 -1.21
C MET A 45 -11.64 7.94 -2.27
N GLU A 46 -12.29 6.86 -2.64
CA GLU A 46 -13.41 6.79 -3.57
C GLU A 46 -14.51 5.92 -2.93
N ARG A 47 -15.74 6.06 -3.43
CA ARG A 47 -16.85 5.21 -3.04
C ARG A 47 -17.22 4.28 -4.19
N PRO A 48 -17.63 3.02 -3.90
CA PRO A 48 -18.15 2.14 -4.94
C PRO A 48 -19.46 2.71 -5.52
N SER A 49 -19.75 2.34 -6.76
CA SER A 49 -21.04 2.63 -7.38
C SER A 49 -22.10 1.60 -6.99
N ASP A 50 -21.66 0.37 -6.70
CA ASP A 50 -22.50 -0.75 -6.27
C ASP A 50 -21.69 -1.78 -5.48
N GLY A 51 -22.36 -2.56 -4.64
CA GLY A 51 -21.75 -3.60 -3.79
C GLY A 51 -21.28 -3.08 -2.45
N LYS A 52 -20.58 -3.94 -1.70
CA LYS A 52 -20.16 -3.68 -0.31
C LYS A 52 -18.67 -3.92 -0.10
N ILE A 53 -18.07 -3.14 0.77
CA ILE A 53 -16.68 -3.28 1.21
C ILE A 53 -16.68 -3.41 2.73
N HIS A 54 -16.04 -4.48 3.23
CA HIS A 54 -15.87 -4.69 4.66
C HIS A 54 -14.39 -4.61 5.02
N PHE A 55 -14.09 -3.92 6.10
CA PHE A 55 -12.75 -3.83 6.69
C PHE A 55 -12.83 -4.22 8.17
N ASN A 56 -12.09 -5.25 8.58
CA ASN A 56 -12.14 -5.79 9.95
C ASN A 56 -13.56 -6.08 10.45
N GLY A 57 -14.44 -6.60 9.59
CA GLY A 57 -15.84 -6.93 9.91
C GLY A 57 -16.81 -5.75 9.85
N HIS A 58 -16.34 -4.52 9.63
CA HIS A 58 -17.18 -3.34 9.52
C HIS A 58 -17.47 -2.99 8.05
N ASP A 59 -18.72 -2.71 7.72
CA ASP A 59 -19.09 -2.19 6.40
C ASP A 59 -18.61 -0.73 6.26
N ILE A 60 -17.66 -0.51 5.36
CA ILE A 60 -17.09 0.81 5.07
C ILE A 60 -17.63 1.43 3.78
N THR A 61 -18.61 0.79 3.13
CA THR A 61 -19.15 1.20 1.82
C THR A 61 -19.64 2.64 1.83
N GLN A 62 -20.39 3.00 2.89
CA GLN A 62 -20.97 4.33 3.09
C GLN A 62 -20.42 5.00 4.37
N ILE A 63 -19.15 4.71 4.71
CA ILE A 63 -18.50 5.28 5.90
C ILE A 63 -18.67 6.81 5.94
N ALA A 64 -19.08 7.35 7.09
CA ALA A 64 -19.23 8.79 7.26
C ALA A 64 -17.89 9.52 7.15
N ASN A 65 -17.90 10.73 6.58
CA ASN A 65 -16.65 11.47 6.36
C ASN A 65 -15.84 11.70 7.65
N LYS A 66 -16.51 11.85 8.79
CA LYS A 66 -15.87 11.99 10.12
C LYS A 66 -15.12 10.73 10.56
N ASP A 67 -15.51 9.55 10.05
CA ASP A 67 -14.93 8.26 10.44
C ASP A 67 -13.81 7.80 9.47
N ILE A 68 -13.70 8.40 8.29
CA ILE A 68 -12.64 8.09 7.31
C ILE A 68 -11.22 8.23 7.91
N PRO A 69 -10.90 9.26 8.71
CA PRO A 69 -9.57 9.35 9.34
C PRO A 69 -9.24 8.14 10.24
N PHE A 70 -10.22 7.59 10.96
CA PHE A 70 -10.03 6.41 11.81
C PHE A 70 -9.79 5.15 11.00
N LEU A 71 -10.50 4.97 9.86
CA LEU A 71 -10.21 3.89 8.92
C LEU A 71 -8.77 4.00 8.39
N ARG A 72 -8.37 5.19 7.91
CA ARG A 72 -7.07 5.41 7.27
C ARG A 72 -5.88 5.26 8.23
N ARG A 73 -6.07 5.44 9.54
CA ARG A 73 -5.04 5.14 10.55
C ARG A 73 -4.66 3.66 10.58
N ASN A 74 -5.60 2.78 10.21
CA ASN A 74 -5.37 1.34 10.12
C ASN A 74 -4.82 0.87 8.76
N ILE A 75 -4.61 1.80 7.81
CA ILE A 75 -4.18 1.49 6.45
C ILE A 75 -2.95 2.32 6.11
N GLY A 76 -1.82 1.65 5.91
CA GLY A 76 -0.62 2.26 5.33
C GLY A 76 -0.73 2.28 3.81
N ILE A 77 -0.37 3.40 3.17
CA ILE A 77 -0.43 3.51 1.71
C ILE A 77 0.94 3.87 1.17
N VAL A 78 1.43 3.05 0.24
CA VAL A 78 2.62 3.30 -0.56
C VAL A 78 2.16 3.68 -1.97
N PHE A 79 2.38 4.93 -2.34
CA PHE A 79 1.98 5.48 -3.65
C PHE A 79 3.09 5.30 -4.68
N GLN A 80 2.72 5.11 -5.93
CA GLN A 80 3.65 5.02 -7.05
C GLN A 80 4.51 6.29 -7.20
N ASP A 81 3.94 7.46 -6.96
CA ASP A 81 4.58 8.78 -7.03
C ASP A 81 5.16 9.25 -5.68
N HIS A 82 5.35 8.33 -4.73
CA HIS A 82 5.85 8.48 -3.36
C HIS A 82 5.08 9.48 -2.49
N ARG A 83 4.55 10.57 -3.03
CA ARG A 83 3.81 11.66 -2.35
C ARG A 83 4.51 12.14 -1.08
N LEU A 84 5.81 12.36 -1.17
CA LEU A 84 6.57 12.94 -0.08
C LEU A 84 6.35 14.45 0.00
N LEU A 85 6.35 14.97 1.22
CA LEU A 85 6.36 16.41 1.47
C LEU A 85 7.78 16.91 1.21
N MET A 86 7.97 17.60 0.10
CA MET A 86 9.30 18.00 -0.40
C MET A 86 9.98 19.09 0.46
N ASP A 87 9.19 19.83 1.25
CA ASP A 87 9.61 20.85 2.21
C ASP A 87 9.89 20.30 3.61
N ARG A 88 9.75 18.99 3.80
CA ARG A 88 9.93 18.30 5.08
C ARG A 88 11.05 17.28 4.99
N SER A 89 11.79 17.11 6.09
CA SER A 89 12.84 16.10 6.17
C SER A 89 12.28 14.68 6.01
N VAL A 90 13.16 13.71 5.72
CA VAL A 90 12.83 12.27 5.72
C VAL A 90 12.19 11.88 7.04
N PHE A 91 12.78 12.30 8.18
CA PHE A 91 12.22 12.03 9.50
C PHE A 91 10.78 12.56 9.64
N GLU A 92 10.53 13.79 9.22
CA GLU A 92 9.19 14.39 9.34
C GLU A 92 8.18 13.78 8.41
N ASN A 93 8.59 13.36 7.20
CA ASN A 93 7.72 12.58 6.30
C ASN A 93 7.25 11.29 6.95
N VAL A 94 8.15 10.55 7.60
CA VAL A 94 7.82 9.29 8.28
C VAL A 94 7.06 9.54 9.59
N ALA A 95 7.35 10.63 10.31
CA ALA A 95 6.67 10.98 11.55
C ALA A 95 5.21 11.43 11.36
N LEU A 96 4.85 11.88 10.16
CA LEU A 96 3.56 12.52 9.89
C LEU A 96 2.34 11.70 10.37
N PRO A 97 2.20 10.40 10.06
CA PRO A 97 1.07 9.62 10.55
C PRO A 97 0.97 9.58 12.08
N MET A 98 2.11 9.48 12.76
CA MET A 98 2.15 9.46 14.23
C MET A 98 1.77 10.81 14.84
N ARG A 99 2.20 11.92 14.22
CA ARG A 99 1.81 13.28 14.65
C ARG A 99 0.30 13.52 14.51
N ILE A 100 -0.31 13.01 13.42
CA ILE A 100 -1.77 13.08 13.21
C ILE A 100 -2.52 12.32 14.33
N GLU A 101 -1.91 11.29 14.91
CA GLU A 101 -2.47 10.53 16.03
C GLU A 101 -2.10 11.11 17.40
N SER A 102 -1.42 12.25 17.43
CA SER A 102 -0.96 12.90 18.67
C SER A 102 -0.08 11.99 19.53
N ALA A 103 0.74 11.14 18.91
CA ALA A 103 1.73 10.32 19.60
C ALA A 103 2.77 11.21 20.32
N SER A 104 3.35 10.71 21.41
CA SER A 104 4.39 11.43 22.14
C SER A 104 5.65 11.61 21.27
N GLU A 105 6.37 12.71 21.44
CA GLU A 105 7.62 12.98 20.70
C GLU A 105 8.69 11.90 20.96
N ASN A 106 8.65 11.26 22.12
CA ASN A 106 9.55 10.15 22.44
C ASN A 106 9.20 8.90 21.60
N ASP A 107 7.91 8.52 21.52
CA ASP A 107 7.44 7.41 20.70
C ASP A 107 7.72 7.67 19.22
N ILE A 108 7.46 8.90 18.74
CA ILE A 108 7.74 9.31 17.36
C ILE A 108 9.22 9.07 17.06
N ARG A 109 10.11 9.62 17.90
CA ARG A 109 11.56 9.52 17.70
C ARG A 109 11.99 8.05 17.65
N HIS A 110 11.55 7.25 18.61
CA HIS A 110 11.91 5.84 18.68
C HIS A 110 11.42 5.05 17.46
N ARG A 111 10.13 5.17 17.13
CA ARG A 111 9.51 4.36 16.04
C ARG A 111 9.96 4.81 14.66
N VAL A 112 10.12 6.13 14.44
CA VAL A 112 10.62 6.65 13.15
C VAL A 112 12.07 6.23 12.95
N SER A 113 12.93 6.35 13.97
CA SER A 113 14.33 5.91 13.85
C SER A 113 14.42 4.41 13.56
N ALA A 114 13.64 3.57 14.25
CA ALA A 114 13.61 2.14 13.99
C ALA A 114 13.09 1.80 12.58
N ALA A 115 12.09 2.54 12.07
CA ALA A 115 11.60 2.33 10.71
C ALA A 115 12.63 2.76 9.66
N LEU A 116 13.32 3.88 9.87
CA LEU A 116 14.36 4.35 8.97
C LEU A 116 15.60 3.44 8.99
N ASP A 117 16.00 2.97 10.16
CA ASP A 117 17.12 2.03 10.31
C ASP A 117 16.85 0.73 9.54
N LYS A 118 15.68 0.13 9.74
CA LYS A 118 15.25 -1.08 9.01
C LYS A 118 15.29 -0.91 7.49
N LEU A 119 15.11 0.30 6.99
CA LEU A 119 15.09 0.62 5.56
C LEU A 119 16.43 1.18 5.05
N GLY A 120 17.47 1.25 5.91
CA GLY A 120 18.79 1.75 5.57
C GLY A 120 18.79 3.25 5.25
N LEU A 121 18.00 4.04 5.99
CA LEU A 121 17.82 5.49 5.77
C LEU A 121 18.05 6.32 7.03
N LEU A 122 18.57 5.73 8.13
CA LEU A 122 18.72 6.43 9.39
C LEU A 122 19.71 7.60 9.28
N ASP A 123 20.79 7.43 8.54
CA ASP A 123 21.80 8.44 8.24
C ASP A 123 21.23 9.63 7.43
N LYS A 124 20.14 9.40 6.69
CA LYS A 124 19.45 10.38 5.85
C LYS A 124 18.21 11.01 6.51
N ALA A 125 17.99 10.75 7.79
CA ALA A 125 16.79 11.23 8.51
C ALA A 125 16.59 12.75 8.43
N LYS A 126 17.68 13.52 8.34
CA LYS A 126 17.65 14.99 8.25
C LYS A 126 17.61 15.54 6.82
N CYS A 127 17.82 14.69 5.81
CA CYS A 127 17.81 15.10 4.41
C CYS A 127 16.40 15.48 3.95
N LEU A 128 16.31 16.32 2.92
CA LEU A 128 15.07 16.57 2.20
C LEU A 128 14.87 15.47 1.13
N PRO A 129 13.63 15.17 0.73
CA PRO A 129 13.38 14.18 -0.33
C PRO A 129 14.10 14.48 -1.65
N SER A 130 14.30 15.75 -2.00
CA SER A 130 15.03 16.16 -3.20
C SER A 130 16.52 15.75 -3.22
N GLN A 131 17.07 15.38 -2.06
CA GLN A 131 18.46 14.93 -1.91
C GLN A 131 18.59 13.41 -1.99
N LEU A 132 17.47 12.70 -2.20
CA LEU A 132 17.39 11.25 -2.24
C LEU A 132 17.23 10.76 -3.68
N SER A 133 17.79 9.58 -3.98
CA SER A 133 17.46 8.81 -5.18
C SER A 133 15.99 8.36 -5.16
N GLY A 134 15.43 8.01 -6.33
CA GLY A 134 14.06 7.51 -6.43
C GLY A 134 13.80 6.29 -5.55
N GLY A 135 14.76 5.35 -5.49
CA GLY A 135 14.65 4.18 -4.63
C GLY A 135 14.70 4.52 -3.12
N GLU A 136 15.43 5.55 -2.72
CA GLU A 136 15.42 6.04 -1.34
C GLU A 136 14.10 6.72 -1.00
N GLN A 137 13.58 7.54 -1.92
CA GLN A 137 12.25 8.15 -1.76
C GLN A 137 11.15 7.08 -1.62
N GLN A 138 11.23 6.01 -2.39
CA GLN A 138 10.34 4.86 -2.29
C GLN A 138 10.41 4.24 -0.88
N ARG A 139 11.61 3.98 -0.37
CA ARG A 139 11.79 3.45 0.98
C ARG A 139 11.28 4.39 2.06
N VAL A 140 11.41 5.72 1.90
CA VAL A 140 10.77 6.70 2.81
C VAL A 140 9.25 6.55 2.78
N GLY A 141 8.64 6.37 1.59
CA GLY A 141 7.21 6.11 1.44
C GLY A 141 6.77 4.84 2.17
N ILE A 142 7.57 3.77 2.11
CA ILE A 142 7.31 2.52 2.83
C ILE A 142 7.43 2.75 4.34
N ALA A 143 8.50 3.42 4.82
CA ALA A 143 8.68 3.75 6.24
C ALA A 143 7.45 4.49 6.78
N ARG A 144 6.99 5.52 6.06
CA ARG A 144 5.80 6.28 6.42
C ARG A 144 4.54 5.42 6.49
N ALA A 145 4.38 4.48 5.55
CA ALA A 145 3.21 3.61 5.51
C ALA A 145 3.14 2.64 6.71
N VAL A 146 4.29 2.20 7.22
CA VAL A 146 4.35 1.14 8.26
C VAL A 146 4.61 1.64 9.68
N VAL A 147 5.02 2.91 9.85
CA VAL A 147 5.44 3.46 11.16
C VAL A 147 4.38 3.33 12.25
N ASN A 148 3.10 3.42 11.89
CA ASN A 148 1.95 3.22 12.81
C ASN A 148 1.55 1.76 13.02
N ARG A 149 2.27 0.79 12.43
CA ARG A 149 1.91 -0.63 12.47
C ARG A 149 0.46 -0.86 12.02
N PRO A 150 0.10 -0.46 10.80
CA PRO A 150 -1.26 -0.58 10.30
C PRO A 150 -1.69 -2.05 10.20
N ALA A 151 -2.99 -2.30 10.22
CA ALA A 151 -3.54 -3.64 9.99
C ALA A 151 -3.40 -4.08 8.53
N LEU A 152 -3.37 -3.11 7.59
CA LEU A 152 -3.27 -3.33 6.15
C LEU A 152 -2.30 -2.34 5.52
N VAL A 153 -1.44 -2.82 4.61
CA VAL A 153 -0.66 -1.98 3.71
C VAL A 153 -1.14 -2.17 2.28
N LEU A 154 -1.42 -1.07 1.61
CA LEU A 154 -1.74 -0.99 0.19
C LEU A 154 -0.54 -0.39 -0.54
N ALA A 155 0.07 -1.12 -1.47
CA ALA A 155 1.19 -0.64 -2.25
C ALA A 155 0.82 -0.64 -3.74
N ASP A 156 0.87 0.54 -4.36
CA ASP A 156 0.58 0.74 -5.78
C ASP A 156 1.91 0.89 -6.53
N GLU A 157 2.27 -0.12 -7.34
CA GLU A 157 3.51 -0.23 -8.13
C GLU A 157 4.78 0.09 -7.29
N PRO A 158 4.99 -0.57 -6.12
CA PRO A 158 6.06 -0.18 -5.19
C PRO A 158 7.47 -0.42 -5.70
N THR A 159 7.63 -1.12 -6.82
CA THR A 159 8.92 -1.47 -7.43
C THR A 159 9.07 -0.95 -8.87
N GLY A 160 8.07 -0.24 -9.38
CA GLY A 160 7.97 0.11 -10.81
C GLY A 160 9.10 0.98 -11.37
N ASN A 161 9.85 1.68 -10.53
CA ASN A 161 10.97 2.55 -10.91
C ASN A 161 12.32 2.08 -10.31
N LEU A 162 12.40 0.83 -9.87
CA LEU A 162 13.57 0.27 -9.21
C LEU A 162 14.25 -0.75 -10.10
N ASP A 163 15.57 -0.86 -9.98
CA ASP A 163 16.31 -1.97 -10.57
C ASP A 163 15.91 -3.31 -9.91
N PRO A 164 16.23 -4.45 -10.54
CA PRO A 164 15.81 -5.76 -10.04
C PRO A 164 16.31 -6.08 -8.62
N GLU A 165 17.53 -5.66 -8.26
CA GLU A 165 18.10 -5.92 -6.94
C GLU A 165 17.34 -5.12 -5.88
N LEU A 166 17.11 -3.84 -6.11
CA LEU A 166 16.37 -2.97 -5.20
C LEU A 166 14.89 -3.37 -5.11
N SER A 167 14.29 -3.83 -6.22
CA SER A 167 12.95 -4.40 -6.25
C SER A 167 12.84 -5.61 -5.32
N ASN A 168 13.80 -6.53 -5.40
CA ASN A 168 13.83 -7.71 -4.53
C ASN A 168 14.00 -7.34 -3.05
N ARG A 169 14.90 -6.40 -2.74
CA ARG A 169 15.08 -5.90 -1.36
C ARG A 169 13.79 -5.23 -0.83
N THR A 170 13.13 -4.45 -1.67
CA THR A 170 11.84 -3.81 -1.32
C THR A 170 10.77 -4.86 -1.01
N MET A 171 10.71 -5.93 -1.81
CA MET A 171 9.77 -7.02 -1.55
C MET A 171 10.08 -7.80 -0.27
N GLN A 172 11.36 -8.06 0.03
CA GLN A 172 11.76 -8.67 1.29
C GLN A 172 11.29 -7.86 2.51
N ILE A 173 11.35 -6.53 2.41
CA ILE A 173 10.82 -5.64 3.45
C ILE A 173 9.31 -5.83 3.65
N PHE A 174 8.52 -5.90 2.57
CA PHE A 174 7.09 -6.19 2.67
C PHE A 174 6.83 -7.57 3.29
N GLU A 175 7.57 -8.60 2.88
CA GLU A 175 7.46 -9.94 3.45
C GLU A 175 7.81 -9.97 4.95
N GLU A 176 8.78 -9.18 5.40
CA GLU A 176 9.10 -9.05 6.83
C GLU A 176 7.96 -8.38 7.61
N PHE A 177 7.34 -7.33 7.08
CA PHE A 177 6.16 -6.73 7.70
C PHE A 177 4.97 -7.70 7.71
N ASN A 178 4.78 -8.48 6.65
CA ASN A 178 3.75 -9.50 6.60
C ASN A 178 3.98 -10.58 7.66
N ARG A 179 5.21 -11.10 7.81
CA ARG A 179 5.58 -12.03 8.89
C ARG A 179 5.38 -11.43 10.28
N ALA A 180 5.53 -10.11 10.43
CA ALA A 180 5.22 -9.39 11.66
C ALA A 180 3.71 -9.19 11.89
N GLY A 181 2.84 -9.68 10.98
CA GLY A 181 1.40 -9.73 11.14
C GLY A 181 0.61 -8.65 10.39
N VAL A 182 1.24 -7.86 9.54
CA VAL A 182 0.57 -6.87 8.69
C VAL A 182 0.00 -7.56 7.45
N SER A 183 -1.27 -7.30 7.11
CA SER A 183 -1.85 -7.74 5.83
C SER A 183 -1.37 -6.81 4.71
N ILE A 184 -1.09 -7.33 3.50
CA ILE A 184 -0.49 -6.52 2.43
C ILE A 184 -1.16 -6.83 1.09
N ILE A 185 -1.50 -5.78 0.34
CA ILE A 185 -1.90 -5.86 -1.06
C ILE A 185 -0.85 -5.12 -1.89
N ILE A 186 -0.20 -5.82 -2.82
CA ILE A 186 0.74 -5.24 -3.77
C ILE A 186 0.11 -5.23 -5.15
N ALA A 187 -0.23 -4.06 -5.65
CA ALA A 187 -0.65 -3.86 -7.02
C ALA A 187 0.59 -3.66 -7.90
N THR A 188 0.78 -4.55 -8.87
CA THR A 188 1.89 -4.44 -9.84
C THR A 188 1.55 -5.11 -11.16
N HIS A 189 2.23 -4.70 -12.22
CA HIS A 189 2.19 -5.37 -13.52
C HIS A 189 3.45 -6.20 -13.80
N ASP A 190 4.41 -6.25 -12.86
CA ASP A 190 5.64 -7.03 -13.00
C ASP A 190 5.37 -8.52 -12.71
N ILE A 191 5.17 -9.26 -13.80
CA ILE A 191 4.91 -10.71 -13.75
C ILE A 191 6.12 -11.49 -13.23
N ASN A 192 7.35 -11.05 -13.51
CA ASN A 192 8.56 -11.72 -13.03
C ASN A 192 8.66 -11.62 -11.51
N LEU A 193 8.37 -10.44 -10.96
CA LEU A 193 8.31 -10.22 -9.52
C LEU A 193 7.29 -11.13 -8.85
N ILE A 194 6.10 -11.26 -9.44
CA ILE A 194 5.02 -12.12 -8.94
C ILE A 194 5.43 -13.60 -9.01
N ASN A 195 5.92 -14.05 -10.15
CA ASN A 195 6.29 -15.46 -10.38
C ASN A 195 7.45 -15.91 -9.48
N SER A 196 8.32 -14.98 -9.06
CA SER A 196 9.39 -15.28 -8.10
C SER A 196 8.89 -15.51 -6.66
N ARG A 197 7.57 -15.33 -6.41
CA ARG A 197 6.94 -15.42 -5.09
C ARG A 197 5.64 -16.25 -5.13
N PRO A 198 5.68 -17.52 -5.57
CA PRO A 198 4.49 -18.35 -5.80
C PRO A 198 3.72 -18.68 -4.51
N GLN A 199 4.32 -18.46 -3.34
CA GLN A 199 3.66 -18.69 -2.04
C GLN A 199 2.54 -17.68 -1.73
N HIS A 200 2.46 -16.56 -2.45
CA HIS A 200 1.43 -15.54 -2.26
C HIS A 200 0.33 -15.67 -3.29
N ARG A 201 -0.93 -15.59 -2.85
CA ARG A 201 -2.08 -15.59 -3.75
C ARG A 201 -2.01 -14.40 -4.71
N ARG A 202 -2.47 -14.65 -5.92
CA ARG A 202 -2.52 -13.66 -6.99
C ARG A 202 -3.95 -13.47 -7.46
N PHE A 203 -4.36 -12.22 -7.55
CA PHE A 203 -5.58 -11.80 -8.24
C PHE A 203 -5.19 -11.02 -9.49
N GLU A 204 -5.91 -11.26 -10.58
CA GLU A 204 -5.72 -10.52 -11.83
C GLU A 204 -6.95 -9.67 -12.12
N LEU A 205 -6.70 -8.39 -12.37
CA LEU A 205 -7.70 -7.47 -12.90
C LEU A 205 -7.51 -7.33 -14.41
N ASN A 206 -8.59 -7.62 -15.15
CA ASN A 206 -8.65 -7.41 -16.59
C ASN A 206 -9.96 -6.70 -16.94
N GLN A 207 -9.85 -5.48 -17.51
CA GLN A 207 -10.99 -4.65 -17.90
C GLN A 207 -12.05 -4.49 -16.79
N GLY A 208 -11.60 -4.38 -15.55
CA GLY A 208 -12.44 -4.22 -14.36
C GLY A 208 -13.00 -5.51 -13.77
N PHE A 209 -12.82 -6.66 -14.40
CA PHE A 209 -13.14 -7.96 -13.83
C PHE A 209 -11.96 -8.53 -13.07
N MET A 210 -12.24 -9.21 -11.96
CA MET A 210 -11.21 -9.86 -11.15
C MET A 210 -11.36 -11.36 -11.21
N SER A 211 -10.23 -12.06 -11.34
CA SER A 211 -10.12 -13.50 -11.17
C SER A 211 -8.97 -13.85 -10.23
N GLU A 212 -9.12 -14.87 -9.43
CA GLU A 212 -8.00 -15.48 -8.71
C GLU A 212 -7.22 -16.35 -9.69
N VAL A 213 -5.90 -16.16 -9.74
CA VAL A 213 -5.01 -16.96 -10.57
C VAL A 213 -4.42 -18.05 -9.69
N GLU A 214 -4.74 -19.29 -9.96
CA GLU A 214 -4.12 -20.42 -9.28
C GLU A 214 -2.62 -20.40 -9.54
N GLY A 215 -1.83 -20.49 -8.48
CA GLY A 215 -0.37 -20.47 -8.58
C GLY A 215 0.11 -21.68 -9.40
N TYR A 216 1.01 -21.48 -10.33
CA TYR A 216 1.81 -22.54 -10.93
C TYR A 216 2.73 -23.13 -9.84
N GLY A 217 2.14 -23.91 -8.96
CA GLY A 217 2.84 -24.70 -7.94
C GLY A 217 2.67 -26.18 -8.28
N GLN A 218 3.52 -26.69 -9.15
CA GLN A 218 3.94 -28.08 -9.21
C GLN A 218 5.45 -28.11 -9.24
#